data_47f6820db1a873dba323dfce2ff144df
#
_entry.id   47f6820db1a873dba323dfce2ff144df
#
_cell.length_a   1.000
_cell.length_b   1.000
_cell.length_c   1.000
_cell.angle_alpha   90.00
_cell.angle_beta   90.00
_cell.angle_gamma   90.00
#
_symmetry.space_group_name_H-M   'P 1'
#
loop_
_entity.id
_entity.type
_entity.pdbx_description
1 polymer ?
#
loop_
_entity_poly.entity_id
_entity_poly.type
_entity_poly.pdbx_seq_one_letter_code
_entity_poly.pdbx_strand_id
1 'polypeptide(L)'
;SQKNTLALSLEEMTKIKNWFSSPEVAAQRKELGLPADPTDAELEVLAQTWSEHCKHKIFASKISYTDKEAGTSETINSLYKTCIMNTTKQIRESLGDRDFCRSVFKDNAGVIAFTPEYDACIKVETHNSPSALDPYGGALTGIVGVNRDPMGTGLGAELICNTDVFCFASPFHDEALPPRLLHPRRVFEGVREGVEHGGNKSGIPTVNGSIVFDERYLGKPLVYCGTIGLIPAEVPASKSSTDGKPRKGYEKKAQVGDIIVMTGGRIGKDGIHGATFSSEELHEGSPATAVQIGDPITQRKMYDFIMRARDLGLYNAITDNGAGGLSSSIGEMAEDTNGCRIDLARAPLKYDGLRPWEILLSEAQERMTLAVPPAALDEFLALAKRMDVEATPLGEFTDDGIFHVTYNGKLVTHLDMEFMHDGVPHQLNAVWEAPVHPDARIEDGGVDQAELLKAMLGRLNICSKESLIRQYDHEVKGGSVVKPLTGVKRDGPSDAGVIRPILESEAG
;
A
#
# COMPACT_ATOMS: atom_id res chain seq x y z
N SER A 1 14.82 -20.03 -5.79
CA SER A 1 14.27 -18.70 -6.03
C SER A 1 13.64 -18.60 -7.42
N GLN A 2 14.40 -18.66 -8.52
CA GLN A 2 13.89 -18.48 -9.89
C GLN A 2 12.72 -19.41 -10.27
N LYS A 3 12.75 -20.68 -9.86
CA LYS A 3 11.69 -21.65 -10.18
C LYS A 3 10.32 -21.31 -9.58
N ASN A 4 10.31 -20.66 -8.40
CA ASN A 4 9.11 -20.36 -7.63
C ASN A 4 8.84 -18.84 -7.53
N THR A 5 9.52 -18.01 -8.33
CA THR A 5 9.34 -16.54 -8.35
C THR A 5 9.50 -15.85 -6.98
N LEU A 6 10.41 -16.36 -6.13
CA LEU A 6 10.61 -15.84 -4.77
C LEU A 6 11.41 -14.53 -4.72
N ALA A 7 12.05 -14.11 -5.81
CA ALA A 7 12.91 -12.91 -5.90
C ALA A 7 14.00 -12.79 -4.82
N LEU A 8 14.39 -13.92 -4.22
CA LEU A 8 15.48 -13.98 -3.22
C LEU A 8 16.84 -14.11 -3.89
N SER A 9 17.81 -13.32 -3.46
CA SER A 9 19.21 -13.38 -3.85
C SER A 9 19.90 -14.65 -3.32
N LEU A 10 21.09 -14.96 -3.84
CA LEU A 10 21.90 -16.07 -3.34
C LEU A 10 22.32 -15.87 -1.88
N GLU A 11 22.60 -14.64 -1.48
CA GLU A 11 22.97 -14.28 -0.12
C GLU A 11 21.82 -14.52 0.85
N GLU A 12 20.61 -14.04 0.49
CA GLU A 12 19.38 -14.26 1.27
C GLU A 12 19.06 -15.75 1.39
N MET A 13 19.10 -16.50 0.29
CA MET A 13 18.90 -17.96 0.31
C MET A 13 19.93 -18.68 1.18
N THR A 14 21.18 -18.22 1.17
CA THR A 14 22.24 -18.77 2.01
C THR A 14 21.98 -18.48 3.50
N LYS A 15 21.53 -17.27 3.81
CA LYS A 15 21.15 -16.89 5.18
C LYS A 15 19.99 -17.74 5.70
N ILE A 16 18.94 -17.93 4.90
CA ILE A 16 17.80 -18.81 5.22
C ILE A 16 18.29 -20.25 5.46
N LYS A 17 19.08 -20.81 4.55
CA LYS A 17 19.63 -22.15 4.70
C LYS A 17 20.43 -22.30 5.99
N ASN A 18 21.30 -21.35 6.32
CA ASN A 18 22.13 -21.40 7.52
C ASN A 18 21.27 -21.33 8.80
N TRP A 19 20.21 -20.52 8.80
CA TRP A 19 19.27 -20.43 9.91
C TRP A 19 18.60 -21.78 10.17
N PHE A 20 17.97 -22.37 9.17
CA PHE A 20 17.25 -23.65 9.29
C PHE A 20 18.18 -24.83 9.60
N SER A 21 19.45 -24.73 9.21
CA SER A 21 20.47 -25.75 9.49
C SER A 21 21.17 -25.58 10.84
N SER A 22 20.85 -24.52 11.61
CA SER A 22 21.44 -24.33 12.94
C SER A 22 20.99 -25.44 13.89
N PRO A 23 21.87 -25.93 14.79
CA PRO A 23 21.52 -27.05 15.69
C PRO A 23 20.29 -26.80 16.54
N GLU A 24 20.10 -25.57 16.98
CA GLU A 24 18.97 -25.15 17.83
C GLU A 24 17.65 -25.22 17.07
N VAL A 25 17.58 -24.56 15.90
CA VAL A 25 16.38 -24.57 15.04
C VAL A 25 16.06 -25.97 14.54
N ALA A 26 17.06 -26.75 14.14
CA ALA A 26 16.89 -28.13 13.69
C ALA A 26 16.32 -29.04 14.81
N ALA A 27 16.78 -28.87 16.05
CA ALA A 27 16.25 -29.61 17.19
C ALA A 27 14.79 -29.25 17.48
N GLN A 28 14.47 -27.96 17.55
CA GLN A 28 13.12 -27.46 17.76
C GLN A 28 12.13 -27.97 16.68
N ARG A 29 12.54 -27.90 15.42
CA ARG A 29 11.72 -28.36 14.27
C ARG A 29 11.43 -29.86 14.35
N LYS A 30 12.42 -30.66 14.77
CA LYS A 30 12.25 -32.10 14.97
C LYS A 30 11.22 -32.40 16.06
N GLU A 31 11.23 -31.69 17.17
CA GLU A 31 10.25 -31.81 18.25
C GLU A 31 8.83 -31.46 17.79
N LEU A 32 8.72 -30.44 16.92
CA LEU A 32 7.45 -29.99 16.34
C LEU A 32 6.94 -30.87 15.17
N GLY A 33 7.73 -31.85 14.74
CA GLY A 33 7.40 -32.71 13.60
C GLY A 33 7.47 -31.99 12.24
N LEU A 34 8.22 -30.87 12.15
CA LEU A 34 8.48 -30.14 10.92
C LEU A 34 9.67 -30.73 10.15
N PRO A 35 9.72 -30.58 8.81
CA PRO A 35 10.89 -30.97 8.02
C PRO A 35 12.13 -30.16 8.44
N ALA A 36 13.33 -30.70 8.19
CA ALA A 36 14.58 -29.99 8.45
C ALA A 36 14.74 -28.71 7.60
N ASP A 37 14.31 -28.79 6.33
CA ASP A 37 14.24 -27.63 5.44
C ASP A 37 12.98 -26.80 5.73
N PRO A 38 12.97 -25.49 5.34
CA PRO A 38 11.74 -24.69 5.46
C PRO A 38 10.59 -25.29 4.67
N THR A 39 9.39 -25.14 5.19
CA THR A 39 8.16 -25.44 4.43
C THR A 39 8.02 -24.44 3.26
N ASP A 40 7.13 -24.77 2.32
CA ASP A 40 6.79 -23.82 1.26
C ASP A 40 6.19 -22.53 1.82
N ALA A 41 5.35 -22.61 2.84
CA ALA A 41 4.74 -21.45 3.49
C ALA A 41 5.80 -20.57 4.21
N GLU A 42 6.74 -21.18 4.94
CA GLU A 42 7.82 -20.42 5.59
C GLU A 42 8.72 -19.71 4.58
N LEU A 43 9.06 -20.39 3.48
CA LEU A 43 9.92 -19.80 2.45
C LEU A 43 9.23 -18.65 1.72
N GLU A 44 7.95 -18.78 1.43
CA GLU A 44 7.14 -17.74 0.79
C GLU A 44 6.94 -16.53 1.72
N VAL A 45 6.67 -16.75 3.02
CA VAL A 45 6.59 -15.66 4.01
C VAL A 45 7.90 -14.89 4.09
N LEU A 46 9.05 -15.58 4.19
CA LEU A 46 10.36 -14.92 4.21
C LEU A 46 10.64 -14.17 2.91
N ALA A 47 10.32 -14.75 1.76
CA ALA A 47 10.50 -14.10 0.46
C ALA A 47 9.68 -12.81 0.35
N GLN A 48 8.46 -12.83 0.84
CA GLN A 48 7.57 -11.66 0.86
C GLN A 48 8.07 -10.60 1.84
N THR A 49 8.33 -10.98 3.10
CA THR A 49 8.80 -10.04 4.13
C THR A 49 10.16 -9.41 3.76
N TRP A 50 11.04 -10.17 3.11
CA TRP A 50 12.34 -9.70 2.62
C TRP A 50 12.30 -9.13 1.20
N SER A 51 11.12 -8.91 0.64
CA SER A 51 11.00 -8.30 -0.69
C SER A 51 11.42 -6.82 -0.67
N GLU A 52 11.74 -6.26 -1.84
CA GLU A 52 11.98 -4.81 -1.96
C GLU A 52 10.73 -4.02 -1.59
N HIS A 53 9.55 -4.57 -1.85
CA HIS A 53 8.27 -3.94 -1.52
C HIS A 53 8.08 -3.78 0.00
N CYS A 54 8.26 -4.85 0.79
CA CYS A 54 7.99 -4.81 2.24
C CYS A 54 9.17 -4.25 3.06
N LYS A 55 10.41 -4.61 2.70
CA LYS A 55 11.61 -4.23 3.50
C LYS A 55 12.34 -3.00 3.00
N HIS A 56 12.04 -2.53 1.77
CA HIS A 56 12.75 -1.40 1.15
C HIS A 56 14.27 -1.57 1.18
N LYS A 57 14.76 -2.73 0.73
CA LYS A 57 16.14 -3.19 0.92
C LYS A 57 17.21 -2.17 0.51
N ILE A 58 16.99 -1.46 -0.61
CA ILE A 58 17.93 -0.43 -1.09
C ILE A 58 18.01 0.73 -0.10
N PHE A 59 16.86 1.27 0.33
CA PHE A 59 16.81 2.41 1.25
C PHE A 59 17.18 2.06 2.69
N ALA A 60 16.94 0.82 3.10
CA ALA A 60 17.26 0.33 4.44
C ALA A 60 18.70 -0.15 4.60
N SER A 61 19.41 -0.42 3.49
CA SER A 61 20.74 -1.01 3.51
C SER A 61 21.81 -0.10 4.08
N LYS A 62 22.87 -0.75 4.62
CA LYS A 62 24.16 -0.13 4.88
C LYS A 62 24.92 -0.02 3.56
N ILE A 63 25.31 1.20 3.15
CA ILE A 63 25.92 1.48 1.85
C ILE A 63 27.34 1.98 2.04
N SER A 64 28.32 1.27 1.45
CA SER A 64 29.67 1.79 1.28
C SER A 64 29.66 2.72 0.06
N TYR A 65 29.69 4.03 0.31
CA TYR A 65 29.59 5.07 -0.72
C TYR A 65 30.96 5.67 -1.02
N THR A 66 31.26 5.82 -2.30
CA THR A 66 32.51 6.46 -2.77
C THR A 66 32.16 7.55 -3.78
N ASP A 67 32.59 8.77 -3.51
CA ASP A 67 32.53 9.88 -4.44
C ASP A 67 33.90 10.04 -5.11
N LYS A 68 33.98 9.73 -6.41
CA LYS A 68 35.23 9.81 -7.18
C LYS A 68 35.66 11.24 -7.49
N GLU A 69 34.73 12.19 -7.54
CA GLU A 69 35.05 13.59 -7.77
C GLU A 69 35.64 14.26 -6.51
N ALA A 70 34.94 14.08 -5.40
CA ALA A 70 35.41 14.61 -4.11
C ALA A 70 36.58 13.79 -3.54
N GLY A 71 36.85 12.59 -4.07
CA GLY A 71 37.89 11.68 -3.55
C GLY A 71 37.57 11.19 -2.13
N THR A 72 36.30 11.11 -1.76
CA THR A 72 35.85 10.72 -0.41
C THR A 72 35.15 9.38 -0.42
N SER A 73 35.20 8.70 0.72
CA SER A 73 34.42 7.47 0.97
C SER A 73 33.82 7.51 2.35
N GLU A 74 32.57 7.09 2.46
CA GLU A 74 31.85 7.02 3.73
C GLU A 74 30.92 5.79 3.77
N THR A 75 30.41 5.50 4.95
CA THR A 75 29.38 4.48 5.13
C THR A 75 28.08 5.13 5.53
N ILE A 76 27.05 5.00 4.68
CA ILE A 76 25.71 5.47 4.95
C ILE A 76 24.93 4.31 5.59
N ASN A 77 24.45 4.49 6.80
CA ASN A 77 23.64 3.49 7.49
C ASN A 77 22.15 3.79 7.26
N SER A 78 21.59 3.20 6.20
CA SER A 78 20.24 3.45 5.69
C SER A 78 20.02 4.88 5.14
N LEU A 79 19.83 4.98 3.85
CA LEU A 79 19.41 6.26 3.20
C LEU A 79 18.11 6.77 3.82
N TYR A 80 17.17 5.87 4.08
CA TYR A 80 15.88 6.21 4.68
C TYR A 80 16.04 6.86 6.05
N LYS A 81 16.81 6.22 6.96
CA LYS A 81 17.04 6.79 8.30
C LYS A 81 17.85 8.08 8.25
N THR A 82 18.91 8.11 7.43
CA THR A 82 19.84 9.24 7.37
C THR A 82 19.24 10.45 6.67
N CYS A 83 18.66 10.26 5.47
CA CYS A 83 18.25 11.37 4.62
C CYS A 83 16.77 11.75 4.80
N ILE A 84 15.88 10.83 5.18
CA ILE A 84 14.44 11.09 5.28
C ILE A 84 14.02 11.25 6.75
N MET A 85 14.17 10.19 7.57
CA MET A 85 13.70 10.24 8.94
C MET A 85 14.44 11.30 9.79
N ASN A 86 15.77 11.36 9.70
CA ASN A 86 16.55 12.35 10.45
C ASN A 86 16.24 13.79 10.01
N THR A 87 16.07 14.02 8.71
CA THR A 87 15.72 15.36 8.20
C THR A 87 14.34 15.77 8.71
N THR A 88 13.35 14.87 8.66
CA THR A 88 12.02 15.11 9.23
C THR A 88 12.11 15.41 10.73
N LYS A 89 12.90 14.63 11.47
CA LYS A 89 13.10 14.86 12.91
C LYS A 89 13.69 16.23 13.19
N GLN A 90 14.74 16.64 12.46
CA GLN A 90 15.36 17.96 12.60
C GLN A 90 14.39 19.11 12.30
N ILE A 91 13.56 18.96 11.26
CA ILE A 91 12.54 19.96 10.92
C ILE A 91 11.51 20.05 12.05
N ARG A 92 11.00 18.94 12.56
CA ARG A 92 10.06 18.91 13.67
C ARG A 92 10.64 19.57 14.94
N GLU A 93 11.87 19.25 15.29
CA GLU A 93 12.59 19.89 16.39
C GLU A 93 12.71 21.41 16.18
N SER A 94 12.98 21.87 14.97
CA SER A 94 13.07 23.31 14.64
C SER A 94 11.72 24.01 14.70
N LEU A 95 10.62 23.33 14.46
CA LEU A 95 9.26 23.87 14.57
C LEU A 95 8.82 24.05 16.04
N GLY A 96 9.32 23.22 16.96
CA GLY A 96 8.95 23.26 18.37
C GLY A 96 7.43 23.19 18.57
N ASP A 97 6.85 24.17 19.26
CA ASP A 97 5.38 24.20 19.52
C ASP A 97 4.53 24.37 18.24
N ARG A 98 5.13 24.65 17.11
CA ARG A 98 4.44 24.71 15.81
C ARG A 98 4.46 23.36 15.06
N ASP A 99 5.02 22.31 15.65
CA ASP A 99 5.03 20.99 15.03
C ASP A 99 3.60 20.45 14.93
N PHE A 100 3.13 20.31 13.70
CA PHE A 100 1.80 19.77 13.38
C PHE A 100 1.82 18.27 13.06
N CYS A 101 2.98 17.61 13.07
CA CYS A 101 3.13 16.20 12.75
C CYS A 101 2.65 15.33 13.94
N ARG A 102 1.72 14.42 13.71
CA ARG A 102 1.22 13.48 14.72
C ARG A 102 1.96 12.15 14.68
N SER A 103 1.94 11.50 13.51
CA SER A 103 2.58 10.20 13.28
C SER A 103 3.14 10.12 11.88
N VAL A 104 4.41 9.74 11.74
CA VAL A 104 5.06 9.50 10.45
C VAL A 104 6.01 8.32 10.57
N PHE A 105 6.17 7.56 9.48
CA PHE A 105 7.06 6.41 9.35
C PHE A 105 6.74 5.19 10.25
N LYS A 106 5.52 5.09 10.75
CA LYS A 106 5.11 4.03 11.69
C LYS A 106 3.82 3.31 11.31
N ASP A 107 3.10 3.81 10.33
CA ASP A 107 1.76 3.36 10.00
C ASP A 107 1.54 3.43 8.49
N ASN A 108 0.41 2.94 7.99
CA ASN A 108 0.04 2.92 6.59
C ASN A 108 0.08 4.31 5.93
N ALA A 109 -0.19 5.38 6.68
CA ALA A 109 -0.11 6.76 6.19
C ALA A 109 0.51 7.72 7.21
N GLY A 110 1.06 8.84 6.75
CA GLY A 110 1.48 9.95 7.60
C GLY A 110 0.27 10.75 8.10
N VAL A 111 0.33 11.17 9.38
CA VAL A 111 -0.76 11.88 10.06
C VAL A 111 -0.30 13.24 10.55
N ILE A 112 -1.08 14.28 10.29
CA ILE A 112 -0.85 15.66 10.72
C ILE A 112 -2.09 16.22 11.42
N ALA A 113 -1.90 17.24 12.28
CA ALA A 113 -3.00 17.99 12.88
C ALA A 113 -3.79 18.74 11.79
N PHE A 114 -5.11 18.72 11.89
CA PHE A 114 -5.99 19.47 10.98
C PHE A 114 -6.88 20.46 11.76
N THR A 115 -7.74 19.96 12.65
CA THR A 115 -8.52 20.76 13.59
C THR A 115 -8.30 20.23 15.03
N PRO A 116 -8.82 20.88 16.06
CA PRO A 116 -8.75 20.32 17.41
C PRO A 116 -9.40 18.93 17.55
N GLU A 117 -10.43 18.65 16.72
CA GLU A 117 -11.23 17.42 16.77
C GLU A 117 -10.76 16.35 15.77
N TYR A 118 -9.96 16.73 14.76
CA TYR A 118 -9.55 15.83 13.67
C TYR A 118 -8.10 16.02 13.27
N ASP A 119 -7.45 14.91 13.00
CA ASP A 119 -6.17 14.83 12.31
C ASP A 119 -6.40 14.40 10.86
N ALA A 120 -5.52 14.82 9.94
CA ALA A 120 -5.57 14.44 8.52
C ALA A 120 -4.45 13.45 8.19
N CYS A 121 -4.72 12.50 7.32
CA CYS A 121 -3.72 11.60 6.76
C CYS A 121 -3.78 11.59 5.24
N ILE A 122 -2.65 11.30 4.60
CA ILE A 122 -2.55 11.09 3.16
C ILE A 122 -1.69 9.88 2.86
N LYS A 123 -2.15 9.06 1.93
CA LYS A 123 -1.39 7.97 1.35
C LYS A 123 -1.44 8.05 -0.16
N VAL A 124 -0.35 7.68 -0.77
CA VAL A 124 -0.21 7.58 -2.22
C VAL A 124 0.49 6.27 -2.56
N GLU A 125 -0.02 5.58 -3.58
CA GLU A 125 0.52 4.31 -4.04
C GLU A 125 0.61 4.27 -5.56
N THR A 126 1.55 3.47 -6.08
CA THR A 126 1.66 3.21 -7.51
C THR A 126 1.25 1.78 -7.82
N HIS A 127 0.52 1.60 -8.93
CA HIS A 127 0.10 0.27 -9.40
C HIS A 127 0.46 0.07 -10.89
N ASN A 128 1.75 0.23 -11.21
CA ASN A 128 2.29 0.39 -12.56
C ASN A 128 2.31 -0.92 -13.35
N SER A 129 2.99 -1.96 -12.85
CA SER A 129 3.13 -3.24 -13.54
C SER A 129 1.79 -3.96 -13.74
N PRO A 130 0.90 -4.05 -12.74
CA PRO A 130 -0.44 -4.61 -12.96
C PRO A 130 -1.24 -3.85 -14.01
N SER A 131 -1.15 -2.51 -14.03
CA SER A 131 -1.84 -1.69 -15.05
C SER A 131 -1.24 -1.82 -16.44
N ALA A 132 0.03 -2.21 -16.56
CA ALA A 132 0.63 -2.54 -17.86
C ALA A 132 0.09 -3.85 -18.44
N LEU A 133 -0.26 -4.82 -17.59
CA LEU A 133 -0.76 -6.14 -17.97
C LEU A 133 -2.28 -6.17 -18.20
N ASP A 134 -3.01 -5.62 -17.26
CA ASP A 134 -4.46 -5.42 -17.30
C ASP A 134 -4.79 -3.98 -16.87
N PRO A 135 -4.89 -3.05 -17.84
CA PRO A 135 -5.03 -1.63 -17.55
C PRO A 135 -6.24 -1.29 -16.67
N TYR A 136 -7.39 -1.92 -16.92
CA TYR A 136 -8.60 -1.69 -16.14
C TYR A 136 -8.49 -2.32 -14.73
N GLY A 137 -8.22 -3.61 -14.66
CA GLY A 137 -8.15 -4.35 -13.38
C GLY A 137 -7.01 -3.85 -12.49
N GLY A 138 -5.83 -3.62 -13.07
CA GLY A 138 -4.69 -3.08 -12.35
C GLY A 138 -4.92 -1.69 -11.79
N ALA A 139 -5.54 -0.79 -12.56
CA ALA A 139 -5.84 0.56 -12.12
C ALA A 139 -6.99 0.62 -11.10
N LEU A 140 -8.04 -0.19 -11.29
CA LEU A 140 -9.12 -0.36 -10.32
C LEU A 140 -8.57 -0.80 -8.95
N THR A 141 -7.65 -1.75 -8.96
CA THR A 141 -6.96 -2.20 -7.74
C THR A 141 -6.08 -1.10 -7.14
N GLY A 142 -5.44 -0.29 -7.97
CA GLY A 142 -4.62 0.84 -7.50
C GLY A 142 -5.40 1.82 -6.64
N ILE A 143 -6.57 2.26 -7.09
CA ILE A 143 -7.41 3.19 -6.32
C ILE A 143 -8.12 2.51 -5.12
N VAL A 144 -8.60 1.28 -5.28
CA VAL A 144 -9.22 0.52 -4.19
C VAL A 144 -8.17 0.14 -3.13
N GLY A 145 -6.95 -0.18 -3.56
CA GLY A 145 -5.82 -0.47 -2.68
C GLY A 145 -5.42 0.72 -1.82
N VAL A 146 -5.12 1.87 -2.44
CA VAL A 146 -4.69 3.08 -1.70
C VAL A 146 -5.77 3.58 -0.74
N ASN A 147 -7.05 3.34 -1.00
CA ASN A 147 -8.12 3.69 -0.08
C ASN A 147 -8.04 2.91 1.25
N ARG A 148 -7.49 1.67 1.24
CA ARG A 148 -7.37 0.86 2.45
C ARG A 148 -6.28 1.36 3.41
N ASP A 149 -5.24 2.02 2.91
CA ASP A 149 -4.18 2.55 3.76
C ASP A 149 -4.70 3.57 4.79
N PRO A 150 -5.42 4.65 4.42
CA PRO A 150 -6.06 5.50 5.42
C PRO A 150 -7.11 4.79 6.27
N MET A 151 -7.86 3.82 5.71
CA MET A 151 -8.78 3.00 6.50
C MET A 151 -8.05 2.21 7.60
N GLY A 152 -6.81 1.79 7.36
CA GLY A 152 -5.95 1.09 8.30
C GLY A 152 -5.00 2.00 9.09
N THR A 153 -5.02 3.32 8.89
CA THR A 153 -4.14 4.26 9.60
C THR A 153 -4.73 4.63 10.96
N GLY A 154 -3.90 4.54 11.99
CA GLY A 154 -4.37 4.69 13.36
C GLY A 154 -5.49 3.72 13.67
N LEU A 155 -6.59 4.23 14.19
CA LEU A 155 -7.82 3.47 14.44
C LEU A 155 -8.86 3.65 13.30
N GLY A 156 -8.40 4.05 12.13
CA GLY A 156 -9.21 4.16 10.92
C GLY A 156 -9.60 5.60 10.57
N ALA A 157 -9.26 6.04 9.34
CA ALA A 157 -9.61 7.35 8.82
C ALA A 157 -10.89 7.30 7.98
N GLU A 158 -11.69 8.35 8.09
CA GLU A 158 -12.77 8.62 7.15
C GLU A 158 -12.18 9.18 5.84
N LEU A 159 -12.44 8.49 4.72
CA LEU A 159 -11.91 8.87 3.41
C LEU A 159 -12.65 10.11 2.87
N ILE A 160 -11.92 11.17 2.55
CA ILE A 160 -12.52 12.46 2.17
C ILE A 160 -12.33 12.83 0.71
N CYS A 161 -11.22 12.47 0.09
CA CYS A 161 -11.00 12.68 -1.35
C CYS A 161 -9.87 11.82 -1.92
N ASN A 162 -9.88 11.66 -3.26
CA ASN A 162 -8.81 11.08 -4.05
C ASN A 162 -8.09 12.13 -4.89
N THR A 163 -6.83 11.82 -5.24
CA THR A 163 -6.01 12.56 -6.19
C THR A 163 -5.20 11.56 -7.02
N ASP A 164 -5.13 11.72 -8.34
CA ASP A 164 -4.56 10.72 -9.21
C ASP A 164 -3.57 11.33 -10.21
N VAL A 165 -2.41 10.68 -10.42
CA VAL A 165 -1.39 11.09 -11.38
C VAL A 165 -1.08 9.94 -12.32
N PHE A 166 -1.17 10.22 -13.63
CA PHE A 166 -0.89 9.22 -14.66
C PHE A 166 0.22 9.68 -15.59
N CYS A 167 1.09 8.74 -15.97
CA CYS A 167 2.06 8.97 -17.04
C CYS A 167 1.96 7.81 -18.05
N PHE A 168 1.80 8.15 -19.33
CA PHE A 168 1.65 7.21 -20.42
C PHE A 168 2.54 7.59 -21.61
N ALA A 169 2.85 6.61 -22.48
CA ALA A 169 3.25 6.93 -23.84
C ALA A 169 2.07 7.50 -24.63
N SER A 170 2.34 8.12 -25.77
CA SER A 170 1.31 8.73 -26.61
C SER A 170 0.20 7.75 -26.98
N PRO A 171 -1.09 8.08 -26.77
CA PRO A 171 -2.21 7.25 -27.25
C PRO A 171 -2.31 7.22 -28.79
N PHE A 172 -1.52 8.05 -29.47
CA PHE A 172 -1.38 8.13 -30.94
C PHE A 172 -0.09 7.45 -31.43
N HIS A 173 0.54 6.63 -30.59
CA HIS A 173 1.71 5.83 -30.97
C HIS A 173 1.39 4.99 -32.19
N ASP A 174 2.22 5.03 -33.23
CA ASP A 174 2.01 4.38 -34.52
C ASP A 174 3.17 3.45 -34.95
N GLU A 175 4.19 3.34 -34.10
CA GLU A 175 5.31 2.43 -34.34
C GLU A 175 4.98 0.99 -33.92
N ALA A 176 5.76 0.04 -34.45
CA ALA A 176 5.60 -1.37 -34.08
C ALA A 176 5.95 -1.62 -32.60
N LEU A 177 5.06 -2.28 -31.91
CA LEU A 177 5.25 -2.60 -30.49
C LEU A 177 6.02 -3.90 -30.28
N PRO A 178 6.83 -4.04 -29.23
CA PRO A 178 7.36 -5.32 -28.80
C PRO A 178 6.24 -6.35 -28.56
N PRO A 179 6.53 -7.66 -28.72
CA PRO A 179 5.55 -8.71 -28.48
C PRO A 179 4.90 -8.61 -27.11
N ARG A 180 3.58 -8.82 -27.03
CA ARG A 180 2.75 -8.77 -25.82
C ARG A 180 2.62 -7.40 -25.14
N LEU A 181 3.27 -6.37 -25.62
CA LEU A 181 3.06 -5.02 -25.14
C LEU A 181 1.70 -4.48 -25.59
N LEU A 182 0.90 -3.96 -24.68
CA LEU A 182 -0.38 -3.36 -25.02
C LEU A 182 -0.16 -1.99 -25.66
N HIS A 183 -1.02 -1.66 -26.65
CA HIS A 183 -0.99 -0.35 -27.28
C HIS A 183 -1.24 0.77 -26.24
N PRO A 184 -0.46 1.88 -26.23
CA PRO A 184 -0.61 2.96 -25.22
C PRO A 184 -2.01 3.52 -25.09
N ARG A 185 -2.79 3.59 -26.19
CA ARG A 185 -4.20 3.99 -26.13
C ARG A 185 -5.03 3.04 -25.26
N ARG A 186 -4.83 1.73 -25.40
CA ARG A 186 -5.55 0.74 -24.59
C ARG A 186 -5.18 0.85 -23.12
N VAL A 187 -3.89 1.09 -22.84
CA VAL A 187 -3.41 1.31 -21.45
C VAL A 187 -4.04 2.58 -20.88
N PHE A 188 -3.98 3.68 -21.60
CA PHE A 188 -4.57 4.96 -21.20
C PHE A 188 -6.08 4.87 -20.93
N GLU A 189 -6.85 4.29 -21.85
CA GLU A 189 -8.31 4.17 -21.73
C GLU A 189 -8.70 3.24 -20.56
N GLY A 190 -8.03 2.09 -20.43
CA GLY A 190 -8.33 1.14 -19.36
C GLY A 190 -7.95 1.64 -17.97
N VAL A 191 -6.80 2.29 -17.81
CA VAL A 191 -6.39 2.90 -16.54
C VAL A 191 -7.36 3.99 -16.10
N ARG A 192 -7.69 4.89 -17.01
CA ARG A 192 -8.63 5.98 -16.78
C ARG A 192 -9.99 5.47 -16.29
N GLU A 193 -10.53 4.45 -16.97
CA GLU A 193 -11.80 3.83 -16.62
C GLU A 193 -11.73 3.06 -15.29
N GLY A 194 -10.64 2.35 -15.04
CA GLY A 194 -10.45 1.59 -13.80
C GLY A 194 -10.41 2.49 -12.57
N VAL A 195 -9.64 3.58 -12.61
CA VAL A 195 -9.57 4.55 -11.49
C VAL A 195 -10.89 5.27 -11.30
N GLU A 196 -11.55 5.71 -12.38
CA GLU A 196 -12.88 6.32 -12.32
C GLU A 196 -13.88 5.39 -11.61
N HIS A 197 -14.00 4.15 -12.08
CA HIS A 197 -14.94 3.19 -11.50
C HIS A 197 -14.62 2.89 -10.02
N GLY A 198 -13.35 2.79 -9.66
CA GLY A 198 -12.94 2.54 -8.28
C GLY A 198 -13.27 3.70 -7.34
N GLY A 199 -12.96 4.92 -7.74
CA GLY A 199 -13.25 6.13 -6.96
C GLY A 199 -14.76 6.42 -6.87
N ASN A 200 -15.45 6.50 -8.02
CA ASN A 200 -16.86 6.82 -8.08
C ASN A 200 -17.73 5.79 -7.33
N LYS A 201 -17.48 4.48 -7.50
CA LYS A 201 -18.22 3.43 -6.79
C LYS A 201 -17.88 3.33 -5.29
N SER A 202 -16.71 3.82 -4.88
CA SER A 202 -16.37 3.98 -3.45
C SER A 202 -17.09 5.17 -2.80
N GLY A 203 -17.67 6.06 -3.59
CA GLY A 203 -18.35 7.27 -3.11
C GLY A 203 -17.37 8.29 -2.52
N ILE A 204 -16.17 8.42 -3.10
CA ILE A 204 -15.12 9.34 -2.70
C ILE A 204 -14.85 10.31 -3.85
N PRO A 205 -14.88 11.65 -3.63
CA PRO A 205 -14.66 12.60 -4.71
C PRO A 205 -13.19 12.60 -5.15
N THR A 206 -12.93 12.57 -6.46
CA THR A 206 -11.60 12.83 -7.02
C THR A 206 -11.49 14.34 -7.27
N VAL A 207 -10.62 15.02 -6.53
CA VAL A 207 -10.59 16.49 -6.48
C VAL A 207 -9.54 17.13 -7.35
N ASN A 208 -8.42 16.44 -7.61
CA ASN A 208 -7.39 16.88 -8.55
C ASN A 208 -6.57 15.71 -9.09
N GLY A 209 -5.61 16.03 -9.94
CA GLY A 209 -4.66 15.08 -10.49
C GLY A 209 -3.88 15.68 -11.65
N SER A 210 -3.07 14.86 -12.28
CA SER A 210 -2.36 15.25 -13.49
C SER A 210 -2.18 14.08 -14.44
N ILE A 211 -1.96 14.41 -15.72
CA ILE A 211 -1.64 13.41 -16.73
C ILE A 211 -0.48 13.91 -17.60
N VAL A 212 0.54 13.06 -17.76
CA VAL A 212 1.75 13.33 -18.53
C VAL A 212 1.92 12.28 -19.61
N PHE A 213 2.32 12.70 -20.80
CA PHE A 213 2.62 11.83 -21.93
C PHE A 213 4.11 11.95 -22.28
N ASP A 214 4.81 10.82 -22.24
CA ASP A 214 6.22 10.69 -22.60
C ASP A 214 6.49 9.26 -23.06
N GLU A 215 7.22 9.08 -24.16
CA GLU A 215 7.46 7.75 -24.76
C GLU A 215 8.26 6.81 -23.85
N ARG A 216 8.95 7.33 -22.83
CA ARG A 216 9.61 6.51 -21.81
C ARG A 216 8.65 5.64 -20.99
N TYR A 217 7.35 5.94 -21.02
CA TYR A 217 6.31 5.13 -20.37
C TYR A 217 5.67 4.08 -21.28
N LEU A 218 6.28 3.79 -22.44
CA LEU A 218 5.72 2.87 -23.42
C LEU A 218 5.45 1.47 -22.84
N GLY A 219 6.38 0.90 -22.11
CA GLY A 219 6.25 -0.45 -21.56
C GLY A 219 5.61 -0.51 -20.17
N LYS A 220 5.77 0.54 -19.38
CA LYS A 220 5.33 0.58 -17.99
C LYS A 220 4.80 1.98 -17.66
N PRO A 221 3.46 2.16 -17.61
CA PRO A 221 2.87 3.43 -17.24
C PRO A 221 3.17 3.78 -15.78
N LEU A 222 3.05 5.03 -15.41
CA LEU A 222 2.85 5.42 -14.01
C LEU A 222 1.34 5.51 -13.77
N VAL A 223 0.86 4.74 -12.82
CA VAL A 223 -0.49 4.82 -12.28
C VAL A 223 -0.37 5.07 -10.79
N TYR A 224 -0.58 6.31 -10.40
CA TYR A 224 -0.37 6.81 -9.06
C TYR A 224 -1.71 7.31 -8.54
N CYS A 225 -2.20 6.67 -7.48
CA CYS A 225 -3.44 7.01 -6.82
C CYS A 225 -3.17 7.52 -5.41
N GLY A 226 -3.91 8.52 -4.99
CA GLY A 226 -3.79 9.10 -3.66
C GLY A 226 -5.13 9.22 -2.97
N THR A 227 -5.13 9.06 -1.65
CA THR A 227 -6.30 9.19 -0.80
C THR A 227 -5.99 10.01 0.43
N ILE A 228 -6.86 10.96 0.74
CA ILE A 228 -6.80 11.75 1.97
C ILE A 228 -7.93 11.30 2.89
N GLY A 229 -7.61 11.17 4.17
CA GLY A 229 -8.57 10.79 5.20
C GLY A 229 -8.51 11.69 6.42
N LEU A 230 -9.60 11.72 7.19
CA LEU A 230 -9.68 12.35 8.51
C LEU A 230 -9.80 11.30 9.60
N ILE A 231 -9.00 11.44 10.64
CA ILE A 231 -9.02 10.60 11.82
C ILE A 231 -9.56 11.46 12.98
N PRO A 232 -10.59 11.04 13.75
CA PRO A 232 -10.94 11.73 14.98
C PRO A 232 -9.72 11.85 15.90
N ALA A 233 -9.43 13.03 16.43
CA ALA A 233 -8.31 13.24 17.34
C ALA A 233 -8.40 12.33 18.57
N GLU A 234 -9.63 12.07 19.02
CA GLU A 234 -9.95 11.12 20.08
C GLU A 234 -11.05 10.15 19.65
N VAL A 235 -10.91 8.88 20.01
CA VAL A 235 -11.90 7.81 19.82
C VAL A 235 -12.24 7.17 21.17
N PRO A 236 -13.39 6.50 21.29
CA PRO A 236 -13.78 5.84 22.55
C PRO A 236 -12.71 4.87 23.06
N ALA A 237 -12.73 4.66 24.37
CA ALA A 237 -11.91 3.66 25.03
C ALA A 237 -12.13 2.29 24.40
N SER A 238 -11.08 1.46 24.33
CA SER A 238 -11.22 0.05 23.99
C SER A 238 -12.09 -0.67 25.00
N LYS A 239 -12.83 -1.69 24.55
CA LYS A 239 -13.59 -2.58 25.44
C LYS A 239 -12.68 -3.39 26.40
N SER A 240 -11.37 -3.47 26.11
CA SER A 240 -10.37 -4.04 27.04
C SER A 240 -9.77 -3.02 28.00
N SER A 241 -10.10 -1.74 27.84
CA SER A 241 -9.54 -0.68 28.68
C SER A 241 -10.07 -0.78 30.10
N THR A 242 -9.16 -0.73 31.08
CA THR A 242 -9.50 -0.72 32.52
C THR A 242 -9.72 0.69 33.06
N ASP A 243 -9.21 1.73 32.38
CA ASP A 243 -9.31 3.13 32.80
C ASP A 243 -10.44 3.91 32.12
N GLY A 244 -11.05 3.34 31.09
CA GLY A 244 -12.17 3.91 30.34
C GLY A 244 -11.87 5.22 29.61
N LYS A 245 -10.58 5.59 29.46
CA LYS A 245 -10.20 6.85 28.79
C LYS A 245 -10.27 6.75 27.28
N PRO A 246 -10.66 7.85 26.59
CA PRO A 246 -10.53 7.96 25.16
C PRO A 246 -9.08 7.72 24.71
N ARG A 247 -8.93 7.19 23.49
CA ARG A 247 -7.63 6.93 22.84
C ARG A 247 -7.41 7.98 21.76
N LYS A 248 -6.16 8.31 21.49
CA LYS A 248 -5.82 9.10 20.31
C LYS A 248 -6.12 8.32 19.05
N GLY A 249 -6.80 8.93 18.08
CA GLY A 249 -7.23 8.25 16.87
C GLY A 249 -6.09 7.75 16.00
N TYR A 250 -4.93 8.40 16.02
CA TYR A 250 -3.75 8.02 15.26
C TYR A 250 -2.84 6.98 15.95
N GLU A 251 -3.18 6.53 17.15
CA GLU A 251 -2.44 5.51 17.89
C GLU A 251 -3.19 4.18 17.86
N LYS A 252 -2.52 3.14 17.39
CA LYS A 252 -3.02 1.76 17.41
C LYS A 252 -1.96 0.84 17.99
N LYS A 253 -2.37 -0.21 18.67
CA LYS A 253 -1.47 -1.24 19.17
C LYS A 253 -2.23 -2.52 19.45
N ALA A 254 -1.83 -3.62 18.82
CA ALA A 254 -2.32 -4.95 19.17
C ALA A 254 -1.85 -5.34 20.57
N GLN A 255 -2.66 -6.12 21.29
CA GLN A 255 -2.35 -6.59 22.63
C GLN A 255 -2.33 -8.11 22.67
N VAL A 256 -1.52 -8.66 23.55
CA VAL A 256 -1.47 -10.11 23.79
C VAL A 256 -2.86 -10.60 24.19
N GLY A 257 -3.34 -11.63 23.53
CA GLY A 257 -4.69 -12.19 23.69
C GLY A 257 -5.78 -11.54 22.84
N ASP A 258 -5.48 -10.46 22.09
CA ASP A 258 -6.42 -9.94 21.08
C ASP A 258 -6.66 -11.00 20.01
N ILE A 259 -7.90 -11.13 19.60
CA ILE A 259 -8.31 -12.06 18.53
C ILE A 259 -7.98 -11.44 17.17
N ILE A 260 -7.29 -12.18 16.32
CA ILE A 260 -7.01 -11.82 14.94
C ILE A 260 -8.28 -12.06 14.13
N VAL A 261 -8.90 -10.99 13.64
CA VAL A 261 -10.12 -11.07 12.84
C VAL A 261 -9.87 -10.53 11.44
N MET A 262 -10.09 -11.34 10.41
CA MET A 262 -10.12 -10.88 9.03
C MET A 262 -11.53 -10.43 8.65
N THR A 263 -11.68 -9.27 8.02
CA THR A 263 -12.95 -8.72 7.53
C THR A 263 -12.91 -8.45 6.04
N GLY A 264 -14.09 -8.48 5.40
CA GLY A 264 -14.30 -8.10 4.01
C GLY A 264 -14.40 -9.29 3.05
N GLY A 265 -13.70 -9.24 1.92
CA GLY A 265 -13.76 -10.24 0.86
C GLY A 265 -13.10 -11.58 1.22
N ARG A 266 -13.34 -12.59 0.40
CA ARG A 266 -12.79 -13.94 0.55
C ARG A 266 -11.45 -14.10 -0.16
N ILE A 267 -10.66 -15.07 0.27
CA ILE A 267 -9.33 -15.38 -0.24
C ILE A 267 -9.41 -16.21 -1.53
N GLY A 268 -8.71 -15.79 -2.56
CA GLY A 268 -8.49 -16.51 -3.82
C GLY A 268 -7.01 -16.56 -4.19
N LYS A 269 -6.68 -16.99 -5.41
CA LYS A 269 -5.29 -16.96 -5.95
C LYS A 269 -4.91 -15.61 -6.55
N ASP A 270 -5.83 -14.68 -6.62
CA ASP A 270 -5.63 -13.38 -7.19
C ASP A 270 -4.57 -12.61 -6.40
N GLY A 271 -3.64 -12.00 -7.12
CA GLY A 271 -2.58 -11.14 -6.60
C GLY A 271 -1.41 -11.86 -5.93
N ILE A 272 -1.37 -13.19 -5.89
CA ILE A 272 -0.21 -13.90 -5.32
C ILE A 272 1.07 -13.48 -6.07
N HIS A 273 2.09 -13.05 -5.31
CA HIS A 273 3.32 -12.45 -5.81
C HIS A 273 3.13 -11.11 -6.55
N GLY A 274 1.97 -10.49 -6.48
CA GLY A 274 1.68 -9.22 -7.17
C GLY A 274 2.62 -8.10 -6.74
N ALA A 275 2.86 -7.95 -5.45
CA ALA A 275 3.78 -6.98 -4.90
C ALA A 275 5.25 -7.25 -5.29
N THR A 276 5.71 -8.49 -5.20
CA THR A 276 7.05 -8.90 -5.66
C THR A 276 7.23 -8.59 -7.15
N PHE A 277 6.23 -8.94 -7.95
CA PHE A 277 6.21 -8.70 -9.39
C PHE A 277 6.20 -7.20 -9.75
N SER A 278 5.58 -6.37 -8.95
CA SER A 278 5.55 -4.89 -9.14
C SER A 278 6.94 -4.27 -9.07
N SER A 279 7.87 -4.89 -8.34
CA SER A 279 9.26 -4.45 -8.18
C SER A 279 10.23 -5.00 -9.24
N GLU A 280 9.76 -5.88 -10.13
CA GLU A 280 10.57 -6.48 -11.20
C GLU A 280 10.31 -5.83 -12.57
N GLU A 281 11.23 -6.06 -13.52
CA GLU A 281 11.02 -5.69 -14.92
C GLU A 281 9.97 -6.61 -15.58
N LEU A 282 9.11 -6.02 -16.42
CA LEU A 282 8.14 -6.77 -17.21
C LEU A 282 8.84 -7.59 -18.30
N HIS A 283 8.51 -8.86 -18.39
CA HIS A 283 9.03 -9.77 -19.42
C HIS A 283 7.91 -10.64 -20.00
N GLU A 284 8.18 -11.35 -21.09
CA GLU A 284 7.19 -12.18 -21.80
C GLU A 284 6.51 -13.26 -20.93
N GLY A 285 7.15 -13.69 -19.85
CA GLY A 285 6.63 -14.67 -18.89
C GLY A 285 5.80 -14.10 -17.75
N SER A 286 5.61 -12.79 -17.69
CA SER A 286 4.87 -12.12 -16.60
C SER A 286 3.43 -12.60 -16.51
N PRO A 287 3.00 -13.17 -15.35
CA PRO A 287 1.69 -13.80 -15.23
C PRO A 287 0.57 -12.77 -15.07
N ALA A 288 -0.47 -12.83 -15.88
CA ALA A 288 -1.66 -11.98 -15.73
C ALA A 288 -2.42 -12.25 -14.40
N THR A 289 -2.21 -13.42 -13.79
CA THR A 289 -2.79 -13.78 -12.49
C THR A 289 -2.19 -13.02 -11.30
N ALA A 290 -1.07 -12.31 -11.49
CA ALA A 290 -0.51 -11.40 -10.49
C ALA A 290 -1.34 -10.11 -10.34
N VAL A 291 -2.27 -9.84 -11.26
CA VAL A 291 -3.19 -8.70 -11.15
C VAL A 291 -4.32 -9.08 -10.21
N GLN A 292 -4.49 -8.29 -9.16
CA GLN A 292 -5.63 -8.38 -8.25
C GLN A 292 -6.88 -7.81 -8.94
N ILE A 293 -8.07 -8.26 -8.49
CA ILE A 293 -9.35 -7.72 -8.96
C ILE A 293 -10.04 -7.07 -7.77
N GLY A 294 -10.27 -5.75 -7.86
CA GLY A 294 -10.94 -4.98 -6.82
C GLY A 294 -12.46 -4.97 -6.95
N ASP A 295 -13.18 -4.98 -5.81
CA ASP A 295 -14.63 -4.73 -5.71
C ASP A 295 -14.93 -3.55 -4.78
N PRO A 296 -15.11 -2.35 -5.34
CA PRO A 296 -15.37 -1.13 -4.55
C PRO A 296 -16.61 -1.21 -3.66
N ILE A 297 -17.61 -2.00 -4.04
CA ILE A 297 -18.86 -2.13 -3.27
C ILE A 297 -18.63 -2.94 -2.00
N THR A 298 -17.94 -4.08 -2.10
CA THR A 298 -17.54 -4.87 -0.94
C THR A 298 -16.65 -4.05 0.00
N GLN A 299 -15.69 -3.30 -0.56
CA GLN A 299 -14.85 -2.40 0.23
C GLN A 299 -15.67 -1.30 0.91
N ARG A 300 -16.64 -0.70 0.24
CA ARG A 300 -17.50 0.33 0.85
C ARG A 300 -18.31 -0.18 2.03
N LYS A 301 -18.89 -1.36 1.93
CA LYS A 301 -19.58 -2.00 3.07
C LYS A 301 -18.64 -2.23 4.25
N MET A 302 -17.46 -2.78 3.98
CA MET A 302 -16.43 -3.01 4.99
C MET A 302 -15.97 -1.70 5.63
N TYR A 303 -15.76 -0.65 4.84
CA TYR A 303 -15.40 0.67 5.32
C TYR A 303 -16.44 1.22 6.31
N ASP A 304 -17.72 1.23 5.93
CA ASP A 304 -18.80 1.74 6.80
C ASP A 304 -18.89 0.94 8.12
N PHE A 305 -18.64 -0.38 8.06
CA PHE A 305 -18.55 -1.24 9.22
C PHE A 305 -17.37 -0.89 10.14
N ILE A 306 -16.17 -0.71 9.58
CA ILE A 306 -14.94 -0.38 10.32
C ILE A 306 -15.10 0.96 11.05
N MET A 307 -15.61 1.99 10.38
CA MET A 307 -15.85 3.29 11.00
C MET A 307 -16.81 3.16 12.19
N ARG A 308 -17.87 2.38 12.04
CA ARG A 308 -18.81 2.13 13.13
C ARG A 308 -18.20 1.31 14.28
N ALA A 309 -17.39 0.31 13.97
CA ALA A 309 -16.70 -0.50 14.98
C ALA A 309 -15.67 0.33 15.76
N ARG A 310 -14.94 1.26 15.09
CA ARG A 310 -14.07 2.25 15.70
C ARG A 310 -14.81 3.10 16.73
N ASP A 311 -15.94 3.69 16.33
CA ASP A 311 -16.73 4.59 17.15
C ASP A 311 -17.40 3.89 18.35
N LEU A 312 -17.41 2.57 18.35
CA LEU A 312 -17.85 1.73 19.48
C LEU A 312 -16.68 1.16 20.30
N GLY A 313 -15.42 1.44 19.94
CA GLY A 313 -14.24 0.97 20.66
C GLY A 313 -14.03 -0.55 20.58
N LEU A 314 -14.41 -1.19 19.48
CA LEU A 314 -14.47 -2.65 19.36
C LEU A 314 -13.14 -3.32 18.97
N TYR A 315 -12.10 -2.55 18.62
CA TYR A 315 -10.78 -3.10 18.27
C TYR A 315 -9.64 -2.23 18.75
N ASN A 316 -8.44 -2.81 18.82
CA ASN A 316 -7.23 -2.16 19.33
C ASN A 316 -6.26 -1.74 18.21
N ALA A 317 -6.21 -2.51 17.14
CA ALA A 317 -5.38 -2.21 15.97
C ALA A 317 -6.07 -2.71 14.69
N ILE A 318 -5.66 -2.16 13.57
CA ILE A 318 -6.16 -2.50 12.23
C ILE A 318 -5.06 -2.25 11.21
N THR A 319 -4.97 -3.12 10.18
CA THR A 319 -4.17 -2.88 8.99
C THR A 319 -4.84 -3.55 7.77
N ASP A 320 -4.49 -3.13 6.57
CA ASP A 320 -5.00 -3.75 5.36
C ASP A 320 -4.26 -5.06 5.00
N ASN A 321 -4.91 -5.90 4.20
CA ASN A 321 -4.30 -7.09 3.62
C ASN A 321 -3.88 -6.75 2.18
N GLY A 322 -2.86 -5.91 2.06
CA GLY A 322 -2.24 -5.54 0.79
C GLY A 322 -1.22 -6.58 0.33
N ALA A 323 -0.01 -6.12 0.08
CA ALA A 323 1.13 -6.97 -0.29
C ALA A 323 1.38 -8.08 0.73
N GLY A 324 1.47 -9.32 0.26
CA GLY A 324 1.69 -10.49 1.13
C GLY A 324 0.48 -10.92 1.98
N GLY A 325 -0.67 -10.29 1.80
CA GLY A 325 -1.94 -10.69 2.39
C GLY A 325 -1.91 -10.84 3.90
N LEU A 326 -2.34 -12.01 4.41
CA LEU A 326 -2.36 -12.30 5.84
C LEU A 326 -0.96 -12.38 6.46
N SER A 327 0.06 -12.81 5.70
CA SER A 327 1.43 -12.92 6.24
C SER A 327 2.00 -11.56 6.63
N SER A 328 1.78 -10.53 5.82
CA SER A 328 2.24 -9.16 6.12
C SER A 328 1.35 -8.50 7.17
N SER A 329 0.03 -8.48 6.98
CA SER A 329 -0.88 -7.78 7.90
C SER A 329 -0.81 -8.31 9.34
N ILE A 330 -0.75 -9.64 9.52
CA ILE A 330 -0.65 -10.25 10.84
C ILE A 330 0.79 -10.17 11.37
N GLY A 331 1.80 -10.38 10.49
CA GLY A 331 3.21 -10.30 10.85
C GLY A 331 3.58 -8.92 11.39
N GLU A 332 3.16 -7.84 10.71
CA GLU A 332 3.39 -6.47 11.15
C GLU A 332 2.70 -6.14 12.48
N MET A 333 1.43 -6.52 12.65
CA MET A 333 0.75 -6.30 13.93
C MET A 333 1.32 -7.18 15.06
N ALA A 334 1.84 -8.36 14.74
CA ALA A 334 2.48 -9.25 15.71
C ALA A 334 3.81 -8.70 16.24
N GLU A 335 4.45 -7.71 15.58
CA GLU A 335 5.58 -6.98 16.16
C GLU A 335 5.20 -6.26 17.46
N ASP A 336 3.97 -5.79 17.59
CA ASP A 336 3.47 -5.13 18.81
C ASP A 336 3.46 -6.06 20.04
N THR A 337 3.27 -7.36 19.82
CA THR A 337 3.09 -8.39 20.86
C THR A 337 4.21 -9.42 20.90
N ASN A 338 5.04 -9.47 19.85
CA ASN A 338 6.09 -10.45 19.63
C ASN A 338 5.56 -11.87 19.42
N GLY A 339 4.47 -12.04 18.64
CA GLY A 339 4.02 -13.37 18.24
C GLY A 339 2.55 -13.46 17.87
N CYS A 340 2.18 -14.56 17.19
CA CYS A 340 0.80 -14.87 16.85
C CYS A 340 0.58 -16.36 16.62
N ARG A 341 -0.70 -16.79 16.71
CA ARG A 341 -1.16 -18.14 16.35
C ARG A 341 -2.36 -18.05 15.44
N ILE A 342 -2.28 -18.67 14.27
CA ILE A 342 -3.30 -18.59 13.21
C ILE A 342 -3.69 -19.99 12.79
N ASP A 343 -4.99 -20.21 12.54
CA ASP A 343 -5.53 -21.39 11.87
C ASP A 343 -6.14 -21.00 10.52
N LEU A 344 -5.42 -21.29 9.45
CA LEU A 344 -5.85 -20.99 8.07
C LEU A 344 -7.08 -21.78 7.62
N ALA A 345 -7.42 -22.88 8.30
CA ALA A 345 -8.63 -23.63 7.97
C ALA A 345 -9.91 -22.84 8.25
N ARG A 346 -9.83 -21.77 9.05
CA ARG A 346 -10.94 -20.86 9.33
C ARG A 346 -11.13 -19.78 8.26
N ALA A 347 -10.11 -19.53 7.45
CA ALA A 347 -10.14 -18.45 6.48
C ALA A 347 -11.23 -18.67 5.42
N PRO A 348 -12.09 -17.68 5.13
CA PRO A 348 -13.11 -17.80 4.10
C PRO A 348 -12.47 -17.78 2.72
N LEU A 349 -12.73 -18.80 1.92
CA LEU A 349 -12.15 -18.98 0.59
C LEU A 349 -13.18 -18.68 -0.50
N LYS A 350 -12.73 -18.15 -1.64
CA LYS A 350 -13.55 -17.98 -2.87
C LYS A 350 -13.88 -19.34 -3.49
N TYR A 351 -12.98 -20.32 -3.36
CA TYR A 351 -13.10 -21.68 -3.88
C TYR A 351 -12.13 -22.63 -3.17
N ASP A 352 -12.41 -23.93 -3.23
CA ASP A 352 -11.58 -24.96 -2.61
C ASP A 352 -10.27 -25.22 -3.39
N GLY A 353 -9.31 -25.87 -2.71
CA GLY A 353 -8.07 -26.38 -3.31
C GLY A 353 -6.88 -25.41 -3.25
N LEU A 354 -6.99 -24.33 -2.47
CA LEU A 354 -5.84 -23.46 -2.17
C LEU A 354 -4.88 -24.18 -1.20
N ARG A 355 -3.57 -24.03 -1.48
CA ARG A 355 -2.53 -24.48 -0.57
C ARG A 355 -2.35 -23.49 0.59
N PRO A 356 -1.80 -23.92 1.75
CA PRO A 356 -1.64 -23.05 2.91
C PRO A 356 -0.91 -21.74 2.61
N TRP A 357 0.18 -21.79 1.86
CA TRP A 357 0.92 -20.58 1.47
C TRP A 357 0.12 -19.67 0.51
N GLU A 358 -0.71 -20.25 -0.37
CA GLU A 358 -1.58 -19.46 -1.25
C GLU A 358 -2.66 -18.71 -0.45
N ILE A 359 -3.17 -19.33 0.64
CA ILE A 359 -4.11 -18.67 1.55
C ILE A 359 -3.43 -17.54 2.32
N LEU A 360 -2.22 -17.80 2.80
CA LEU A 360 -1.47 -16.88 3.65
C LEU A 360 -0.98 -15.64 2.91
N LEU A 361 -0.52 -15.82 1.66
CA LEU A 361 0.07 -14.75 0.84
C LEU A 361 -0.87 -14.14 -0.19
N SER A 362 -2.11 -14.62 -0.31
CA SER A 362 -3.08 -14.04 -1.25
C SER A 362 -3.24 -12.54 -1.04
N GLU A 363 -3.12 -11.78 -2.11
CA GLU A 363 -3.37 -10.33 -2.14
C GLU A 363 -4.77 -9.98 -2.66
N ALA A 364 -5.72 -10.93 -2.56
CA ALA A 364 -7.12 -10.67 -2.89
C ALA A 364 -7.61 -9.42 -2.14
N GLN A 365 -8.24 -8.52 -2.87
CA GLN A 365 -8.56 -7.17 -2.39
C GLN A 365 -9.70 -7.15 -1.36
N GLU A 366 -10.06 -5.97 -0.85
CA GLU A 366 -11.17 -5.67 0.09
C GLU A 366 -11.09 -6.45 1.41
N ARG A 367 -9.87 -6.63 1.93
CA ARG A 367 -9.68 -7.31 3.22
C ARG A 367 -8.87 -6.44 4.19
N MET A 368 -9.30 -6.46 5.45
CA MET A 368 -8.59 -5.83 6.56
C MET A 368 -8.40 -6.86 7.68
N THR A 369 -7.30 -6.75 8.40
CA THR A 369 -7.03 -7.53 9.62
C THR A 369 -7.13 -6.62 10.83
N LEU A 370 -7.85 -7.07 11.86
CA LEU A 370 -8.07 -6.31 13.10
C LEU A 370 -7.65 -7.14 14.31
N ALA A 371 -7.11 -6.44 15.32
CA ALA A 371 -6.87 -6.96 16.66
C ALA A 371 -8.09 -6.63 17.54
N VAL A 372 -8.92 -7.61 17.82
CA VAL A 372 -10.19 -7.45 18.54
C VAL A 372 -10.06 -8.02 19.95
N PRO A 373 -10.26 -7.22 21.02
CA PRO A 373 -10.24 -7.76 22.38
C PRO A 373 -11.29 -8.86 22.56
N PRO A 374 -10.99 -9.95 23.30
CA PRO A 374 -11.98 -11.02 23.54
C PRO A 374 -13.32 -10.51 24.08
N ALA A 375 -13.29 -9.48 24.93
CA ALA A 375 -14.48 -8.85 25.49
C ALA A 375 -15.37 -8.13 24.46
N ALA A 376 -14.82 -7.77 23.29
CA ALA A 376 -15.54 -7.08 22.23
C ALA A 376 -15.97 -8.03 21.09
N LEU A 377 -15.47 -9.26 21.05
CA LEU A 377 -15.58 -10.13 19.89
C LEU A 377 -17.04 -10.38 19.48
N ASP A 378 -17.90 -10.74 20.42
CA ASP A 378 -19.31 -11.05 20.12
C ASP A 378 -20.05 -9.82 19.57
N GLU A 379 -19.81 -8.63 20.15
CA GLU A 379 -20.40 -7.37 19.68
C GLU A 379 -19.88 -7.01 18.29
N PHE A 380 -18.58 -7.20 18.04
CA PHE A 380 -17.93 -6.96 16.75
C PHE A 380 -18.52 -7.85 15.64
N LEU A 381 -18.62 -9.16 15.88
CA LEU A 381 -19.20 -10.13 14.93
C LEU A 381 -20.70 -9.87 14.70
N ALA A 382 -21.45 -9.49 15.75
CA ALA A 382 -22.86 -9.13 15.63
C ALA A 382 -23.05 -7.86 14.78
N LEU A 383 -22.15 -6.86 14.93
CA LEU A 383 -22.17 -5.64 14.12
C LEU A 383 -21.85 -5.97 12.65
N ALA A 384 -20.80 -6.75 12.38
CA ALA A 384 -20.43 -7.18 11.04
C ALA A 384 -21.61 -7.87 10.33
N LYS A 385 -22.25 -8.82 11.01
CA LYS A 385 -23.44 -9.52 10.48
C LYS A 385 -24.59 -8.57 10.18
N ARG A 386 -24.87 -7.59 11.04
CA ARG A 386 -25.94 -6.60 10.79
C ARG A 386 -25.66 -5.71 9.57
N MET A 387 -24.37 -5.44 9.29
CA MET A 387 -23.95 -4.60 8.18
C MET A 387 -23.59 -5.41 6.91
N ASP A 388 -23.89 -6.71 6.91
CA ASP A 388 -23.63 -7.61 5.78
C ASP A 388 -22.14 -7.62 5.38
N VAL A 389 -21.25 -7.69 6.38
CA VAL A 389 -19.80 -7.81 6.24
C VAL A 389 -19.36 -9.14 6.80
N GLU A 390 -18.55 -9.88 6.03
CA GLU A 390 -17.93 -11.12 6.50
C GLU A 390 -16.79 -10.77 7.47
N ALA A 391 -16.80 -11.37 8.66
CA ALA A 391 -15.77 -11.19 9.68
C ALA A 391 -15.46 -12.55 10.31
N THR A 392 -14.21 -12.98 10.24
CA THR A 392 -13.79 -14.31 10.62
C THR A 392 -12.61 -14.28 11.58
N PRO A 393 -12.76 -14.80 12.82
CA PRO A 393 -11.65 -14.99 13.74
C PRO A 393 -10.71 -16.07 13.22
N LEU A 394 -9.43 -15.73 13.04
CA LEU A 394 -8.40 -16.63 12.52
C LEU A 394 -7.47 -17.17 13.59
N GLY A 395 -7.32 -16.47 14.72
CA GLY A 395 -6.37 -16.80 15.76
C GLY A 395 -6.25 -15.73 16.82
N GLU A 396 -5.08 -15.64 17.44
CA GLU A 396 -4.78 -14.69 18.52
C GLU A 396 -3.35 -14.16 18.44
N PHE A 397 -3.11 -12.98 18.98
CA PHE A 397 -1.78 -12.42 19.20
C PHE A 397 -1.17 -12.98 20.51
N THR A 398 0.11 -13.39 20.44
CA THR A 398 0.85 -13.99 21.54
C THR A 398 2.12 -13.21 21.86
N ASP A 399 2.88 -13.63 22.87
CA ASP A 399 4.19 -13.06 23.25
C ASP A 399 5.32 -14.10 23.27
N ASP A 400 5.14 -15.18 22.50
CA ASP A 400 6.05 -16.32 22.51
C ASP A 400 7.21 -16.22 21.49
N GLY A 401 7.32 -15.09 20.79
CA GLY A 401 8.37 -14.84 19.80
C GLY A 401 8.18 -15.53 18.45
N ILE A 402 7.01 -16.13 18.20
CA ILE A 402 6.79 -17.02 17.07
C ILE A 402 5.60 -16.58 16.19
N PHE A 403 5.85 -16.56 14.88
CA PHE A 403 4.80 -16.54 13.86
C PHE A 403 4.36 -17.98 13.59
N HIS A 404 3.25 -18.41 14.21
CA HIS A 404 2.79 -19.78 14.22
C HIS A 404 1.52 -19.97 13.40
N VAL A 405 1.56 -20.81 12.36
CA VAL A 405 0.42 -21.03 11.45
C VAL A 405 0.11 -22.51 11.32
N THR A 406 -1.15 -22.85 11.49
CA THR A 406 -1.69 -24.19 11.27
C THR A 406 -2.68 -24.22 10.10
N TYR A 407 -2.82 -25.39 9.49
CA TYR A 407 -3.85 -25.67 8.49
C TYR A 407 -4.35 -27.12 8.64
N ASN A 408 -5.66 -27.29 8.85
CA ASN A 408 -6.27 -28.59 9.09
C ASN A 408 -5.55 -29.39 10.21
N GLY A 409 -5.21 -28.70 11.29
CA GLY A 409 -4.54 -29.29 12.46
C GLY A 409 -3.05 -29.64 12.26
N LYS A 410 -2.45 -29.28 11.11
CA LYS A 410 -1.03 -29.45 10.85
C LYS A 410 -0.32 -28.11 10.93
N LEU A 411 0.85 -28.11 11.54
CA LEU A 411 1.73 -26.94 11.56
C LEU A 411 2.35 -26.75 10.16
N VAL A 412 2.20 -25.55 9.60
CA VAL A 412 2.69 -25.21 8.26
C VAL A 412 3.71 -24.06 8.26
N THR A 413 3.74 -23.24 9.33
CA THR A 413 4.72 -22.19 9.52
C THR A 413 5.07 -22.07 11.00
N HIS A 414 6.37 -22.02 11.29
CA HIS A 414 6.91 -21.77 12.62
C HIS A 414 8.19 -20.95 12.47
N LEU A 415 8.04 -19.64 12.45
CA LEU A 415 9.13 -18.70 12.23
C LEU A 415 9.33 -17.83 13.47
N ASP A 416 10.61 -17.67 13.83
CA ASP A 416 11.02 -16.70 14.80
C ASP A 416 10.74 -15.28 14.28
N MET A 417 10.12 -14.43 15.11
CA MET A 417 9.70 -13.08 14.72
C MET A 417 10.89 -12.18 14.39
N GLU A 418 11.99 -12.25 15.16
CA GLU A 418 13.19 -11.46 14.90
C GLU A 418 13.85 -11.89 13.58
N PHE A 419 13.98 -13.21 13.34
CA PHE A 419 14.51 -13.69 12.08
C PHE A 419 13.62 -13.30 10.89
N MET A 420 12.32 -13.40 11.03
CA MET A 420 11.36 -13.03 9.99
C MET A 420 11.50 -11.55 9.59
N HIS A 421 11.61 -10.64 10.56
CA HIS A 421 11.64 -9.21 10.29
C HIS A 421 13.05 -8.66 10.07
N ASP A 422 14.05 -9.09 10.81
CA ASP A 422 15.41 -8.51 10.80
C ASP A 422 16.51 -9.44 10.29
N GLY A 423 16.16 -10.64 9.83
CA GLY A 423 17.12 -11.63 9.33
C GLY A 423 17.74 -11.30 7.96
N VAL A 424 17.18 -10.38 7.20
CA VAL A 424 17.61 -10.07 5.84
C VAL A 424 19.01 -9.40 5.81
N PRO A 425 19.96 -9.83 4.95
CA PRO A 425 21.25 -9.16 4.80
C PRO A 425 21.09 -7.82 4.04
N HIS A 426 21.76 -6.77 4.54
CA HIS A 426 21.65 -5.42 3.99
C HIS A 426 23.02 -4.76 3.83
N GLN A 427 23.76 -5.08 2.77
CA GLN A 427 25.03 -4.44 2.45
C GLN A 427 25.10 -4.11 0.95
N LEU A 428 25.29 -2.83 0.63
CA LEU A 428 25.42 -2.36 -0.75
C LEU A 428 26.69 -1.53 -0.93
N ASN A 429 27.15 -1.41 -2.18
CA ASN A 429 28.22 -0.50 -2.58
C ASN A 429 27.67 0.47 -3.62
N ALA A 430 28.01 1.74 -3.48
CA ALA A 430 27.64 2.79 -4.44
C ALA A 430 28.87 3.65 -4.78
N VAL A 431 28.98 4.02 -6.05
CA VAL A 431 30.04 4.88 -6.55
C VAL A 431 29.39 6.00 -7.33
N TRP A 432 29.74 7.25 -6.99
CA TRP A 432 29.36 8.43 -7.73
C TRP A 432 30.47 8.84 -8.69
N GLU A 433 30.08 9.04 -9.94
CA GLU A 433 30.87 9.72 -10.98
C GLU A 433 29.97 10.77 -11.61
N ALA A 434 30.48 11.99 -11.81
CA ALA A 434 29.68 13.03 -12.44
C ALA A 434 29.29 12.65 -13.88
N PRO A 435 28.02 12.76 -14.24
CA PRO A 435 27.61 12.52 -15.62
C PRO A 435 28.15 13.63 -16.53
N VAL A 436 28.72 13.25 -17.66
CA VAL A 436 29.11 14.20 -18.70
C VAL A 436 27.84 14.60 -19.46
N HIS A 437 27.42 15.85 -19.28
CA HIS A 437 26.30 16.39 -20.04
C HIS A 437 26.84 17.09 -21.29
N PRO A 438 26.39 16.72 -22.51
CA PRO A 438 26.71 17.50 -23.69
C PRO A 438 26.03 18.86 -23.60
N ASP A 439 26.75 19.90 -24.00
CA ASP A 439 26.20 21.27 -24.10
C ASP A 439 24.99 21.27 -25.04
N ALA A 440 23.82 21.54 -24.50
CA ALA A 440 22.61 21.73 -25.29
C ALA A 440 22.66 23.11 -25.94
N ARG A 441 22.88 23.18 -27.25
CA ARG A 441 22.70 24.41 -28.03
C ARG A 441 21.26 24.49 -28.49
N ILE A 442 20.57 25.53 -28.05
CA ILE A 442 19.26 25.90 -28.61
C ILE A 442 19.55 26.68 -29.90
N GLU A 443 19.31 26.06 -31.04
CA GLU A 443 19.36 26.79 -32.32
C GLU A 443 18.00 27.47 -32.53
N ASP A 444 18.00 28.79 -32.68
CA ASP A 444 16.82 29.53 -33.09
C ASP A 444 16.63 29.34 -34.60
N GLY A 445 15.89 28.26 -34.96
CA GLY A 445 15.73 27.78 -36.33
C GLY A 445 14.80 28.64 -37.21
N GLY A 446 14.53 29.90 -36.86
CA GLY A 446 13.67 30.82 -37.65
C GLY A 446 12.22 30.34 -37.74
N VAL A 447 11.74 29.60 -36.72
CA VAL A 447 10.37 29.08 -36.65
C VAL A 447 9.38 30.21 -36.48
N ASP A 448 8.27 30.21 -37.23
CA ASP A 448 7.15 31.13 -37.00
C ASP A 448 6.61 30.94 -35.58
N GLN A 449 6.71 31.97 -34.75
CA GLN A 449 6.31 31.92 -33.34
C GLN A 449 4.82 31.65 -33.14
N ALA A 450 3.98 32.11 -34.09
CA ALA A 450 2.54 31.89 -34.04
C ALA A 450 2.21 30.38 -34.31
N GLU A 451 2.87 29.76 -35.27
CA GLU A 451 2.72 28.34 -35.57
C GLU A 451 3.32 27.47 -34.43
N LEU A 452 4.46 27.89 -33.88
CA LEU A 452 5.03 27.23 -32.71
C LEU A 452 4.07 27.25 -31.51
N LEU A 453 3.48 28.41 -31.20
CA LEU A 453 2.50 28.57 -30.14
C LEU A 453 1.28 27.64 -30.35
N LYS A 454 0.71 27.61 -31.56
CA LYS A 454 -0.39 26.69 -31.88
C LYS A 454 0.00 25.23 -31.70
N ALA A 455 1.17 24.83 -32.18
CA ALA A 455 1.69 23.48 -32.03
C ALA A 455 1.89 23.12 -30.54
N MET A 456 2.41 24.03 -29.73
CA MET A 456 2.58 23.84 -28.29
C MET A 456 1.24 23.68 -27.58
N LEU A 457 0.22 24.49 -27.87
CA LEU A 457 -1.12 24.39 -27.29
C LEU A 457 -1.81 23.07 -27.66
N GLY A 458 -1.46 22.48 -28.80
CA GLY A 458 -1.96 21.16 -29.25
C GLY A 458 -1.25 19.96 -28.63
N ARG A 459 -0.11 20.16 -27.93
CA ARG A 459 0.63 19.04 -27.32
C ARG A 459 -0.17 18.39 -26.20
N LEU A 460 -0.11 17.06 -26.10
CA LEU A 460 -0.83 16.26 -25.10
C LEU A 460 -0.60 16.72 -23.65
N ASN A 461 0.60 17.19 -23.32
CA ASN A 461 0.92 17.69 -21.97
C ASN A 461 0.37 19.10 -21.71
N ILE A 462 -0.06 19.85 -22.72
CA ILE A 462 -0.51 21.24 -22.60
C ILE A 462 -2.00 21.38 -22.91
N CYS A 463 -2.54 20.63 -23.87
CA CYS A 463 -3.93 20.72 -24.29
C CYS A 463 -4.91 20.46 -23.13
N SER A 464 -6.18 20.87 -23.32
CA SER A 464 -7.24 20.68 -22.32
C SER A 464 -7.40 19.21 -21.89
N LYS A 465 -7.59 19.00 -20.61
CA LYS A 465 -7.90 17.70 -19.98
C LYS A 465 -9.39 17.61 -19.56
N GLU A 466 -10.22 18.52 -20.04
CA GLU A 466 -11.63 18.62 -19.65
C GLU A 466 -12.39 17.29 -19.76
N SER A 467 -12.18 16.55 -20.86
CA SER A 467 -12.84 15.26 -21.07
C SER A 467 -12.45 14.20 -20.03
N LEU A 468 -11.24 14.27 -19.48
CA LEU A 468 -10.79 13.39 -18.40
C LEU A 468 -11.36 13.83 -17.06
N ILE A 469 -11.32 15.13 -16.78
CA ILE A 469 -11.82 15.69 -15.51
C ILE A 469 -13.31 15.36 -15.33
N ARG A 470 -14.11 15.50 -16.37
CA ARG A 470 -15.58 15.35 -16.29
C ARG A 470 -16.08 13.93 -16.04
N GLN A 471 -15.24 12.90 -16.14
CA GLN A 471 -15.65 11.53 -15.85
C GLN A 471 -15.65 11.22 -14.35
N TYR A 472 -14.88 11.97 -13.55
CA TYR A 472 -14.74 11.75 -12.11
C TYR A 472 -15.83 12.49 -11.32
N ASP A 473 -16.31 11.87 -10.24
CA ASP A 473 -17.20 12.52 -9.28
C ASP A 473 -16.43 13.51 -8.42
N HIS A 474 -16.79 14.78 -8.49
CA HIS A 474 -16.11 15.85 -7.74
C HIS A 474 -16.91 16.33 -6.53
N GLU A 475 -18.20 16.03 -6.47
CA GLU A 475 -19.16 16.65 -5.55
C GLU A 475 -19.76 15.67 -4.55
N VAL A 476 -19.45 14.38 -4.67
CA VAL A 476 -19.89 13.35 -3.76
C VAL A 476 -19.45 13.70 -2.33
N LYS A 477 -20.25 13.37 -1.32
CA LYS A 477 -20.16 13.83 0.08
C LYS A 477 -20.50 15.31 0.34
N GLY A 478 -20.71 16.13 -0.70
CA GLY A 478 -21.20 17.51 -0.55
C GLY A 478 -20.19 18.56 -0.06
N GLY A 479 -18.90 18.18 0.09
CA GLY A 479 -17.87 19.06 0.64
C GLY A 479 -17.10 19.91 -0.35
N SER A 480 -17.34 19.80 -1.67
CA SER A 480 -16.55 20.50 -2.70
C SER A 480 -16.85 22.01 -2.74
N VAL A 481 -15.85 22.82 -2.38
CA VAL A 481 -15.90 24.29 -2.35
C VAL A 481 -15.33 24.87 -3.64
N VAL A 482 -14.12 24.47 -4.02
CA VAL A 482 -13.51 24.81 -5.31
C VAL A 482 -13.34 23.53 -6.12
N LYS A 483 -14.03 23.48 -7.24
CA LYS A 483 -14.06 22.32 -8.13
C LYS A 483 -12.92 22.38 -9.15
N PRO A 484 -12.56 21.24 -9.77
CA PRO A 484 -11.53 21.21 -10.82
C PRO A 484 -11.86 22.11 -12.03
N LEU A 485 -13.15 22.33 -12.32
CA LEU A 485 -13.63 23.24 -13.36
C LEU A 485 -14.53 24.30 -12.73
N THR A 486 -14.18 25.57 -12.94
CA THR A 486 -14.82 26.74 -12.38
C THR A 486 -15.35 27.69 -13.47
N GLY A 487 -15.88 28.84 -13.08
CA GLY A 487 -16.48 29.83 -13.96
C GLY A 487 -17.98 29.59 -14.25
N VAL A 488 -18.59 30.52 -14.92
CA VAL A 488 -20.06 30.50 -15.22
C VAL A 488 -20.45 29.28 -16.03
N LYS A 489 -19.61 28.87 -16.97
CA LYS A 489 -19.84 27.69 -17.82
C LYS A 489 -19.25 26.39 -17.24
N ARG A 490 -18.52 26.47 -16.11
CA ARG A 490 -17.81 25.33 -15.51
C ARG A 490 -16.86 24.64 -16.50
N ASP A 491 -16.13 25.43 -17.27
CA ASP A 491 -15.19 24.97 -18.28
C ASP A 491 -13.77 25.55 -18.09
N GLY A 492 -13.57 26.40 -17.09
CA GLY A 492 -12.28 26.95 -16.73
C GLY A 492 -11.54 26.05 -15.74
N PRO A 493 -10.32 25.55 -16.08
CA PRO A 493 -9.53 24.77 -15.13
C PRO A 493 -9.18 25.60 -13.91
N SER A 494 -9.15 24.96 -12.74
CA SER A 494 -8.76 25.56 -11.47
C SER A 494 -7.36 25.09 -11.07
N ASP A 495 -6.59 25.96 -10.43
CA ASP A 495 -5.22 25.64 -9.96
C ASP A 495 -5.24 24.76 -8.70
N ALA A 496 -6.39 24.66 -8.02
CA ALA A 496 -6.58 23.84 -6.84
C ALA A 496 -8.01 23.27 -6.75
N GLY A 497 -8.13 22.08 -6.16
CA GLY A 497 -9.38 21.61 -5.59
C GLY A 497 -9.42 21.99 -4.10
N VAL A 498 -10.55 22.47 -3.61
CA VAL A 498 -10.76 22.76 -2.18
C VAL A 498 -12.01 22.04 -1.70
N ILE A 499 -11.87 21.29 -0.65
CA ILE A 499 -12.98 20.60 0.01
C ILE A 499 -13.13 21.06 1.45
N ARG A 500 -14.36 21.08 1.94
CA ARG A 500 -14.72 21.24 3.34
C ARG A 500 -15.24 19.90 3.84
N PRO A 501 -14.36 19.05 4.40
CA PRO A 501 -14.71 17.66 4.70
C PRO A 501 -15.67 17.53 5.89
N ILE A 502 -15.69 18.51 6.78
CA ILE A 502 -16.57 18.60 7.94
C ILE A 502 -17.61 19.68 7.62
N LEU A 503 -18.85 19.27 7.30
CA LEU A 503 -19.86 20.19 6.79
C LEU A 503 -20.27 21.30 7.79
N GLU A 504 -20.09 21.08 9.09
CA GLU A 504 -20.36 22.03 10.16
C GLU A 504 -19.16 22.96 10.48
N SER A 505 -18.01 22.75 9.81
CA SER A 505 -16.78 23.53 10.00
C SER A 505 -16.45 24.37 8.77
N GLU A 506 -15.74 25.48 8.98
CA GLU A 506 -15.14 26.29 7.90
C GLU A 506 -13.74 25.79 7.50
N ALA A 507 -13.20 24.75 8.16
CA ALA A 507 -11.90 24.17 7.87
C ALA A 507 -11.94 23.35 6.56
N GLY A 508 -10.93 23.57 5.69
CA GLY A 508 -10.80 22.90 4.40
C GLY A 508 -9.35 22.95 3.88
#